data_0248eb84e38d0fefebb63f05df7e8962
#
_entry.id   0248eb84e38d0fefebb63f05df7e8962
#
_cell.length_a   1.000
_cell.length_b   1.000
_cell.length_c   1.000
_cell.angle_alpha   90.00
_cell.angle_beta   90.00
_cell.angle_gamma   90.00
#
_symmetry.space_group_name_H-M   'P 1'
#
loop_
_entity.id
_entity.type
_entity.pdbx_description
1 polymer ?
#
loop_
_entity_poly.entity_id
_entity_poly.type
_entity_poly.pdbx_seq_one_letter_code
_entity_poly.pdbx_strand_id
1 'polypeptide(L)'
;MNLWVGITDYDWYSLHASKDSVEEVNFWRPSARLGFRALQPGGLFLFKLRSRKFIGGGGFFAKYLPLPLSLAWNAFGEGNGAKTLKELRRLIARNRHDPIGPTENPLIGCILLEEPFFFGETDWIPLPNDFKPGIQMGKTYDMNTGTGRHLWKQVAERLAVMRSVSAPGPATVATQEQARFGNPILVAPRLGQGTFRALITDAYDYRCAVSLERTLPVLQAAHIRPYSDGGAHELSNGLLLRSDLHTLFDQHYISVEPNKRTLVVSKRIREEFENGRDYYALHDRRLSQPHDVLAVPSTNNLRFHFERFHELERA
;
A
#
# COMPACT_ATOMS: atom_id res chain seq x y z
N MET A 1 20.49 10.55 -5.44
CA MET A 1 19.25 9.93 -4.91
C MET A 1 18.78 10.74 -3.72
N ASN A 2 17.46 11.00 -3.61
CA ASN A 2 16.92 11.88 -2.58
C ASN A 2 16.31 11.11 -1.42
N LEU A 3 16.45 11.65 -0.21
CA LEU A 3 15.63 11.34 0.94
C LEU A 3 14.78 12.55 1.32
N TRP A 4 13.66 12.30 2.00
CA TRP A 4 12.76 13.31 2.50
C TRP A 4 12.66 13.25 4.02
N VAL A 5 12.79 14.40 4.69
CA VAL A 5 12.57 14.51 6.13
C VAL A 5 11.23 15.21 6.33
N GLY A 6 10.19 14.45 6.70
CA GLY A 6 8.82 14.92 6.86
C GLY A 6 8.47 15.18 8.32
N ILE A 7 7.74 16.29 8.59
CA ILE A 7 7.28 16.62 9.94
C ILE A 7 6.13 15.69 10.32
N THR A 8 6.32 14.92 11.39
CA THR A 8 5.44 13.85 11.86
C THR A 8 4.88 14.20 13.23
N ASP A 9 3.57 14.05 13.42
CA ASP A 9 2.94 14.21 14.72
C ASP A 9 3.42 13.09 15.68
N TYR A 10 3.68 13.47 16.94
CA TYR A 10 4.23 12.53 17.90
C TYR A 10 3.22 11.42 18.27
N ASP A 11 1.93 11.74 18.33
CA ASP A 11 0.87 10.74 18.59
C ASP A 11 0.80 9.70 17.46
N TRP A 12 0.90 10.14 16.20
CA TRP A 12 0.99 9.25 15.05
C TRP A 12 2.22 8.34 15.13
N TYR A 13 3.37 8.92 15.45
CA TYR A 13 4.62 8.18 15.61
C TYR A 13 4.54 7.16 16.74
N SER A 14 4.11 7.58 17.94
CA SER A 14 4.08 6.71 19.13
C SER A 14 3.10 5.56 18.99
N LEU A 15 1.97 5.76 18.31
CA LEU A 15 1.01 4.69 18.03
C LEU A 15 1.65 3.58 17.19
N HIS A 16 2.46 3.93 16.20
CA HIS A 16 3.13 2.94 15.35
C HIS A 16 4.35 2.33 16.04
N ALA A 17 5.15 3.15 16.72
CA ALA A 17 6.34 2.70 17.45
C ALA A 17 6.03 1.74 18.60
N SER A 18 4.78 1.73 19.10
CA SER A 18 4.33 0.81 20.15
C SER A 18 3.92 -0.58 19.66
N LYS A 19 3.92 -0.83 18.36
CA LYS A 19 3.52 -2.11 17.76
C LYS A 19 4.74 -3.00 17.51
N ASP A 20 4.56 -4.31 17.69
CA ASP A 20 5.65 -5.28 17.49
C ASP A 20 6.10 -5.38 16.03
N SER A 21 5.18 -5.21 15.08
CA SER A 21 5.48 -5.16 13.65
C SER A 21 4.50 -4.24 12.91
N VAL A 22 5.02 -3.50 11.95
CA VAL A 22 4.23 -2.64 11.06
C VAL A 22 4.80 -2.82 9.65
N GLU A 23 4.02 -3.38 8.74
CA GLU A 23 4.47 -3.66 7.36
C GLU A 23 4.40 -2.42 6.47
N GLU A 24 3.40 -1.56 6.72
CA GLU A 24 3.14 -0.37 5.92
C GLU A 24 2.42 0.71 6.75
N VAL A 25 2.56 1.98 6.37
CA VAL A 25 1.82 3.09 6.96
C VAL A 25 1.37 4.09 5.90
N ASN A 26 0.23 4.73 6.16
CA ASN A 26 -0.22 5.88 5.41
C ASN A 26 0.18 7.17 6.14
N PHE A 27 1.16 7.88 5.59
CA PHE A 27 1.51 9.22 6.03
C PHE A 27 0.61 10.24 5.31
N TRP A 28 -0.55 10.52 5.88
CA TRP A 28 -1.57 11.32 5.23
C TRP A 28 -1.35 12.83 5.37
N ARG A 29 -1.92 13.56 4.40
CA ARG A 29 -2.10 15.00 4.42
C ARG A 29 -3.59 15.32 4.44
N PRO A 30 -4.04 16.37 5.15
CA PRO A 30 -5.47 16.65 5.30
C PRO A 30 -6.16 17.04 3.98
N SER A 31 -5.40 17.41 2.96
CA SER A 31 -5.87 17.78 1.62
C SER A 31 -5.04 17.09 0.53
N ALA A 32 -5.70 16.65 -0.53
CA ALA A 32 -5.08 16.08 -1.72
C ALA A 32 -4.62 17.11 -2.76
N ARG A 33 -4.85 18.43 -2.52
CA ARG A 33 -4.57 19.50 -3.50
C ARG A 33 -3.10 19.57 -3.93
N LEU A 34 -2.19 19.30 -2.99
CA LEU A 34 -0.75 19.28 -3.25
C LEU A 34 -0.28 17.83 -3.33
N GLY A 35 0.14 17.40 -4.51
CA GLY A 35 0.78 16.11 -4.70
C GLY A 35 2.10 15.97 -3.93
N PHE A 36 2.65 14.77 -3.85
CA PHE A 36 3.98 14.51 -3.32
C PHE A 36 4.88 13.99 -4.44
N ARG A 37 5.93 14.76 -4.77
CA ARG A 37 6.87 14.46 -5.87
C ARG A 37 8.33 14.47 -5.41
N ALA A 38 8.57 14.52 -4.09
CA ALA A 38 9.91 14.67 -3.54
C ALA A 38 10.75 13.39 -3.63
N LEU A 39 10.09 12.23 -3.72
CA LEU A 39 10.72 10.93 -3.79
C LEU A 39 10.22 10.13 -5.00
N GLN A 40 11.09 9.25 -5.49
CA GLN A 40 10.72 8.15 -6.38
C GLN A 40 10.35 6.90 -5.54
N PRO A 41 9.59 5.94 -6.07
CA PRO A 41 9.35 4.67 -5.38
C PRO A 41 10.66 4.03 -4.88
N GLY A 42 10.65 3.54 -3.64
CA GLY A 42 11.83 3.06 -2.91
C GLY A 42 12.64 4.16 -2.21
N GLY A 43 12.32 5.44 -2.43
CA GLY A 43 13.01 6.57 -1.78
C GLY A 43 12.74 6.63 -0.27
N LEU A 44 13.74 7.04 0.50
CA LEU A 44 13.69 7.07 1.96
C LEU A 44 12.92 8.30 2.47
N PHE A 45 11.86 8.05 3.26
CA PHE A 45 11.10 9.04 4.00
C PHE A 45 11.42 8.94 5.48
N LEU A 46 11.90 10.00 6.10
CA LEU A 46 12.27 10.06 7.52
C LEU A 46 11.24 10.85 8.33
N PHE A 47 10.93 10.35 9.54
CA PHE A 47 9.95 10.93 10.47
C PHE A 47 10.62 11.94 11.41
N LYS A 48 10.55 13.22 11.09
CA LYS A 48 10.94 14.32 11.98
C LYS A 48 9.82 14.57 12.99
N LEU A 49 10.06 14.30 14.26
CA LEU A 49 9.07 14.43 15.31
C LEU A 49 8.70 15.89 15.57
N ARG A 50 7.38 16.21 15.51
CA ARG A 50 6.87 17.55 15.78
C ARG A 50 7.27 17.98 17.20
N SER A 51 7.63 19.25 17.36
CA SER A 51 8.08 19.83 18.63
C SER A 51 9.36 19.22 19.23
N ARG A 52 10.01 18.28 18.55
CA ARG A 52 11.29 17.71 18.96
C ARG A 52 12.33 17.94 17.86
N LYS A 53 13.60 18.05 18.22
CA LYS A 53 14.71 18.23 17.26
C LYS A 53 15.34 16.89 16.89
N PHE A 54 14.49 15.88 16.62
CA PHE A 54 14.92 14.53 16.33
C PHE A 54 14.13 13.90 15.17
N ILE A 55 14.77 12.96 14.50
CA ILE A 55 14.19 12.02 13.54
C ILE A 55 14.06 10.69 14.30
N GLY A 56 12.84 10.18 14.44
CA GLY A 56 12.54 8.98 15.22
C GLY A 56 12.50 7.69 14.41
N GLY A 57 12.56 7.77 13.08
CA GLY A 57 12.43 6.61 12.21
C GLY A 57 12.18 7.01 10.77
N GLY A 58 11.62 6.08 9.99
CA GLY A 58 11.33 6.32 8.58
C GLY A 58 10.56 5.17 7.92
N GLY A 59 10.51 5.19 6.61
CA GLY A 59 9.94 4.14 5.76
C GLY A 59 10.31 4.40 4.30
N PHE A 60 10.01 3.44 3.43
CA PHE A 60 10.30 3.55 2.01
C PHE A 60 9.06 3.98 1.25
N PHE A 61 9.19 5.03 0.46
CA PHE A 61 8.08 5.59 -0.32
C PHE A 61 7.65 4.61 -1.42
N ALA A 62 6.38 4.21 -1.42
CA ALA A 62 5.78 3.41 -2.47
C ALA A 62 5.10 4.29 -3.53
N LYS A 63 4.09 5.04 -3.14
CA LYS A 63 3.32 5.91 -4.05
C LYS A 63 2.59 7.02 -3.27
N TYR A 64 2.25 8.09 -3.95
CA TYR A 64 1.31 9.10 -3.48
C TYR A 64 -0.02 8.92 -4.20
N LEU A 65 -1.12 8.86 -3.44
CA LEU A 65 -2.48 8.78 -3.97
C LEU A 65 -3.41 9.78 -3.26
N PRO A 66 -4.29 10.49 -4.00
CA PRO A 66 -5.46 11.12 -3.44
C PRO A 66 -6.53 10.06 -3.20
N LEU A 67 -6.83 9.74 -1.93
CA LEU A 67 -7.84 8.72 -1.59
C LEU A 67 -9.02 9.35 -0.83
N PRO A 68 -10.25 8.86 -1.06
CA PRO A 68 -11.35 9.10 -0.15
C PRO A 68 -10.97 8.63 1.27
N LEU A 69 -11.34 9.39 2.29
CA LEU A 69 -11.01 9.09 3.69
C LEU A 69 -11.46 7.68 4.09
N SER A 70 -12.65 7.24 3.65
CA SER A 70 -13.15 5.90 3.92
C SER A 70 -12.28 4.80 3.30
N LEU A 71 -11.76 5.02 2.08
CA LEU A 71 -10.86 4.06 1.44
C LEU A 71 -9.50 4.02 2.13
N ALA A 72 -8.95 5.18 2.51
CA ALA A 72 -7.71 5.23 3.29
C ALA A 72 -7.85 4.46 4.61
N TRP A 73 -8.99 4.60 5.30
CA TRP A 73 -9.27 3.81 6.49
C TRP A 73 -9.40 2.31 6.20
N ASN A 74 -10.19 1.95 5.18
CA ASN A 74 -10.40 0.53 4.81
C ASN A 74 -9.13 -0.17 4.33
N ALA A 75 -8.19 0.57 3.74
CA ALA A 75 -6.92 0.02 3.29
C ALA A 75 -5.91 -0.13 4.43
N PHE A 76 -5.76 0.89 5.27
CA PHE A 76 -4.67 0.97 6.23
C PHE A 76 -5.10 0.85 7.69
N GLY A 77 -6.40 0.97 8.02
CA GLY A 77 -6.88 0.90 9.38
C GLY A 77 -6.08 1.81 10.32
N GLU A 78 -5.48 1.23 11.37
CA GLU A 78 -4.61 1.93 12.30
C GLU A 78 -3.28 2.41 11.68
N GLY A 79 -2.89 1.89 10.52
CA GLY A 79 -1.76 2.40 9.72
C GLY A 79 -1.90 3.86 9.30
N ASN A 80 -3.10 4.45 9.45
CA ASN A 80 -3.34 5.88 9.33
C ASN A 80 -2.93 6.69 10.59
N GLY A 81 -2.44 6.06 11.65
CA GLY A 81 -2.08 6.74 12.90
C GLY A 81 -3.27 7.17 13.74
N ALA A 82 -4.36 6.42 13.67
CA ALA A 82 -5.56 6.59 14.49
C ALA A 82 -6.13 5.22 14.85
N LYS A 83 -6.77 5.08 16.02
CA LYS A 83 -7.36 3.81 16.48
C LYS A 83 -8.73 3.52 15.86
N THR A 84 -9.42 4.54 15.37
CA THR A 84 -10.75 4.42 14.77
C THR A 84 -10.93 5.39 13.61
N LEU A 85 -11.84 5.07 12.67
CA LEU A 85 -12.23 5.98 11.59
C LEU A 85 -12.73 7.34 12.14
N LYS A 86 -13.48 7.32 13.26
CA LYS A 86 -13.97 8.54 13.91
C LYS A 86 -12.81 9.43 14.39
N GLU A 87 -11.79 8.82 14.94
CA GLU A 87 -10.58 9.54 15.35
C GLU A 87 -9.82 10.11 14.16
N LEU A 88 -9.61 9.31 13.11
CA LEU A 88 -8.97 9.77 11.88
C LEU A 88 -9.72 10.98 11.29
N ARG A 89 -11.06 10.93 11.22
CA ARG A 89 -11.90 12.07 10.76
C ARG A 89 -11.62 13.32 11.60
N ARG A 90 -11.58 13.18 12.93
CA ARG A 90 -11.30 14.29 13.85
C ARG A 90 -9.91 14.88 13.63
N LEU A 91 -8.89 14.05 13.44
CA LEU A 91 -7.51 14.48 13.18
C LEU A 91 -7.40 15.24 11.86
N ILE A 92 -8.03 14.73 10.81
CA ILE A 92 -8.06 15.39 9.50
C ILE A 92 -8.79 16.72 9.57
N ALA A 93 -9.98 16.78 10.19
CA ALA A 93 -10.75 18.02 10.36
C ALA A 93 -9.94 19.07 11.10
N ARG A 94 -9.28 18.70 12.21
CA ARG A 94 -8.39 19.60 12.95
C ARG A 94 -7.26 20.19 12.10
N ASN A 95 -6.63 19.35 11.28
CA ASN A 95 -5.51 19.80 10.42
C ASN A 95 -5.95 20.53 9.15
N ARG A 96 -7.22 20.41 8.74
CA ARG A 96 -7.81 21.20 7.66
C ARG A 96 -8.27 22.59 8.11
N HIS A 97 -8.45 22.78 9.41
CA HIS A 97 -9.16 23.90 10.01
C HIS A 97 -10.59 24.04 9.48
N ASP A 98 -11.21 22.91 9.14
CA ASP A 98 -12.53 22.83 8.52
C ASP A 98 -13.25 21.56 8.99
N PRO A 99 -14.47 21.65 9.53
CA PRO A 99 -15.21 20.50 10.00
C PRO A 99 -15.54 19.56 8.83
N ILE A 100 -15.57 18.26 9.12
CA ILE A 100 -15.99 17.24 8.18
C ILE A 100 -17.34 16.71 8.63
N GLY A 101 -18.36 16.90 7.83
CA GLY A 101 -19.71 16.40 8.12
C GLY A 101 -19.77 14.87 8.25
N PRO A 102 -20.77 14.31 8.97
CA PRO A 102 -20.85 12.87 9.25
C PRO A 102 -20.84 11.99 8.00
N THR A 103 -21.46 12.45 6.91
CA THR A 103 -21.59 11.74 5.63
C THR A 103 -20.53 12.13 4.61
N GLU A 104 -19.73 13.17 4.88
CA GLU A 104 -18.69 13.61 3.96
C GLU A 104 -17.54 12.61 3.91
N ASN A 105 -17.02 12.40 2.70
CA ASN A 105 -15.91 11.51 2.42
C ASN A 105 -14.82 12.25 1.62
N PRO A 106 -14.12 13.21 2.26
CA PRO A 106 -13.18 14.07 1.55
C PRO A 106 -11.98 13.28 1.03
N LEU A 107 -11.42 13.75 -0.08
CA LEU A 107 -10.12 13.29 -0.57
C LEU A 107 -9.01 13.81 0.35
N ILE A 108 -8.15 12.92 0.80
CA ILE A 108 -6.93 13.19 1.54
C ILE A 108 -5.71 12.75 0.72
N GLY A 109 -4.58 13.42 0.90
CA GLY A 109 -3.34 13.02 0.25
C GLY A 109 -2.67 11.90 1.03
N CYS A 110 -2.50 10.73 0.43
CA CYS A 110 -1.89 9.57 1.07
C CYS A 110 -0.48 9.34 0.51
N ILE A 111 0.54 9.43 1.37
CA ILE A 111 1.92 9.06 1.09
C ILE A 111 2.09 7.65 1.67
N LEU A 112 2.14 6.64 0.79
CA LEU A 112 2.21 5.25 1.17
C LEU A 112 3.67 4.89 1.42
N LEU A 113 3.94 4.38 2.62
CA LEU A 113 5.28 4.00 3.06
C LEU A 113 5.29 2.53 3.45
N GLU A 114 6.22 1.78 2.87
CA GLU A 114 6.48 0.38 3.12
C GLU A 114 7.67 0.21 4.08
N GLU A 115 7.71 -0.95 4.74
CA GLU A 115 8.78 -1.33 5.65
C GLU A 115 9.13 -0.18 6.63
N PRO A 116 8.13 0.42 7.32
CA PRO A 116 8.42 1.50 8.24
C PRO A 116 9.25 0.98 9.42
N PHE A 117 10.12 1.84 9.92
CA PHE A 117 10.96 1.55 11.08
C PHE A 117 10.90 2.69 12.08
N PHE A 118 10.95 2.34 13.37
CA PHE A 118 10.84 3.28 14.48
C PHE A 118 12.00 3.05 15.42
N PHE A 119 12.78 4.09 15.66
CA PHE A 119 13.93 4.04 16.58
C PHE A 119 13.48 4.23 18.02
N GLY A 120 14.10 3.53 18.96
CA GLY A 120 13.98 3.86 20.37
C GLY A 120 14.50 5.28 20.69
N GLU A 121 14.07 5.88 21.79
CA GLU A 121 14.43 7.27 22.11
C GLU A 121 15.94 7.51 22.19
N THR A 122 16.72 6.52 22.63
CA THR A 122 18.18 6.55 22.70
C THR A 122 18.84 6.58 21.34
N ASP A 123 18.15 6.09 20.32
CA ASP A 123 18.64 5.94 18.94
C ASP A 123 18.13 7.02 18.00
N TRP A 124 17.33 7.96 18.48
CA TRP A 124 16.85 9.05 17.64
C TRP A 124 18.00 9.84 17.04
N ILE A 125 17.86 10.23 15.79
CA ILE A 125 18.88 10.98 15.04
C ILE A 125 18.65 12.47 15.27
N PRO A 126 19.67 13.23 15.73
CA PRO A 126 19.55 14.69 15.84
C PRO A 126 19.19 15.33 14.50
N LEU A 127 18.28 16.31 14.55
CA LEU A 127 17.85 17.04 13.37
C LEU A 127 19.01 17.90 12.83
N PRO A 128 19.28 17.87 11.51
CA PRO A 128 20.34 18.68 10.90
C PRO A 128 20.14 20.19 11.14
N ASN A 129 21.22 20.91 11.35
CA ASN A 129 21.21 22.37 11.62
C ASN A 129 20.57 23.19 10.49
N ASP A 130 20.57 22.67 9.27
CA ASP A 130 19.98 23.31 8.09
C ASP A 130 18.49 23.02 7.91
N PHE A 131 17.88 22.22 8.79
CA PHE A 131 16.44 22.05 8.89
C PHE A 131 15.85 23.23 9.70
N LYS A 132 15.49 24.30 9.02
CA LYS A 132 15.07 25.57 9.68
C LYS A 132 13.68 25.47 10.30
N PRO A 133 13.38 26.24 11.38
CA PRO A 133 12.07 26.22 12.06
C PRO A 133 10.87 26.58 11.16
N GLY A 134 11.07 27.37 10.10
CA GLY A 134 10.00 27.77 9.16
C GLY A 134 9.55 26.68 8.19
N ILE A 135 10.19 25.51 8.18
CA ILE A 135 9.79 24.39 7.32
C ILE A 135 8.49 23.78 7.88
N GLN A 136 7.41 23.83 7.11
CA GLN A 136 6.09 23.38 7.53
C GLN A 136 5.78 21.90 7.20
N MET A 137 6.32 21.38 6.09
CA MET A 137 5.98 20.03 5.62
C MET A 137 7.15 19.06 5.69
N GLY A 138 8.33 19.52 5.31
CA GLY A 138 9.54 18.71 5.28
C GLY A 138 10.56 19.28 4.30
N LYS A 139 11.69 18.57 4.17
CA LYS A 139 12.83 18.97 3.35
C LYS A 139 13.46 17.78 2.65
N THR A 140 13.84 17.97 1.39
CA THR A 140 14.60 17.00 0.60
C THR A 140 16.10 17.17 0.85
N TYR A 141 16.82 16.04 0.91
CA TYR A 141 18.28 15.99 0.95
C TYR A 141 18.79 15.00 -0.11
N ASP A 142 19.92 15.33 -0.74
CA ASP A 142 20.61 14.40 -1.63
C ASP A 142 21.48 13.44 -0.81
N MET A 143 21.19 12.14 -0.91
CA MET A 143 21.91 11.08 -0.18
C MET A 143 23.37 10.92 -0.61
N ASN A 144 23.76 11.47 -1.76
CA ASN A 144 25.14 11.37 -2.27
C ASN A 144 26.05 12.47 -1.73
N THR A 145 25.49 13.54 -1.15
CA THR A 145 26.25 14.73 -0.75
C THR A 145 25.92 15.21 0.66
N GLY A 146 26.87 15.86 1.31
CA GLY A 146 26.70 16.67 2.52
C GLY A 146 25.81 16.03 3.60
N THR A 147 24.83 16.79 4.05
CA THR A 147 23.87 16.41 5.12
C THR A 147 23.08 15.14 4.77
N GLY A 148 22.67 14.97 3.51
CA GLY A 148 21.88 13.80 3.10
C GLY A 148 22.69 12.51 3.21
N ARG A 149 23.96 12.51 2.82
CA ARG A 149 24.87 11.36 3.00
C ARG A 149 25.06 11.03 4.48
N HIS A 150 25.22 12.04 5.32
CA HIS A 150 25.40 11.85 6.76
C HIS A 150 24.13 11.26 7.40
N LEU A 151 22.95 11.78 7.06
CA LEU A 151 21.67 11.20 7.51
C LEU A 151 21.50 9.75 7.07
N TRP A 152 21.78 9.46 5.80
CA TRP A 152 21.71 8.09 5.30
C TRP A 152 22.61 7.14 6.07
N LYS A 153 23.87 7.53 6.32
CA LYS A 153 24.82 6.73 7.10
C LYS A 153 24.27 6.41 8.49
N GLN A 154 23.75 7.40 9.21
CA GLN A 154 23.18 7.21 10.55
C GLN A 154 21.95 6.29 10.55
N VAL A 155 21.09 6.39 9.52
CA VAL A 155 19.93 5.50 9.35
C VAL A 155 20.38 4.07 9.07
N ALA A 156 21.32 3.87 8.14
CA ALA A 156 21.82 2.56 7.75
C ALA A 156 22.49 1.82 8.94
N GLU A 157 23.27 2.53 9.75
CA GLU A 157 23.89 1.99 10.97
C GLU A 157 22.84 1.45 11.95
N ARG A 158 21.76 2.22 12.21
CA ARG A 158 20.68 1.82 13.12
C ARG A 158 19.85 0.65 12.58
N LEU A 159 19.54 0.68 11.29
CA LEU A 159 18.84 -0.44 10.66
C LEU A 159 19.64 -1.74 10.70
N ALA A 160 20.97 -1.67 10.54
CA ALA A 160 21.84 -2.83 10.68
C ALA A 160 21.78 -3.44 12.10
N VAL A 161 21.77 -2.59 13.14
CA VAL A 161 21.64 -3.03 14.54
C VAL A 161 20.26 -3.64 14.78
N MET A 162 19.16 -3.00 14.34
CA MET A 162 17.81 -3.52 14.51
C MET A 162 17.64 -4.92 13.90
N ARG A 163 18.24 -5.16 12.74
CA ARG A 163 18.19 -6.46 12.06
C ARG A 163 19.00 -7.54 12.78
N SER A 164 20.16 -7.21 13.30
CA SER A 164 20.99 -8.16 14.05
C SER A 164 20.31 -8.67 15.31
N VAL A 165 19.44 -7.86 15.91
CA VAL A 165 18.65 -8.22 17.11
C VAL A 165 17.43 -9.09 16.74
N SER A 166 16.88 -8.92 15.53
CA SER A 166 15.64 -9.60 15.10
C SER A 166 15.86 -10.95 14.39
N ALA A 167 17.09 -11.37 14.12
CA ALA A 167 17.39 -12.60 13.40
C ALA A 167 17.83 -13.73 14.34
N PRO A 168 17.00 -14.77 14.58
CA PRO A 168 17.46 -16.04 15.13
C PRO A 168 17.83 -17.00 13.98
N GLY A 169 19.13 -17.13 13.65
CA GLY A 169 19.64 -18.19 12.78
C GLY A 169 20.53 -17.73 11.62
N PRO A 170 21.36 -18.65 11.04
CA PRO A 170 22.39 -18.29 10.08
C PRO A 170 21.81 -17.83 8.73
N ALA A 171 22.31 -16.71 8.27
CA ALA A 171 21.94 -15.99 7.07
C ALA A 171 22.13 -16.80 5.77
N THR A 172 21.06 -17.01 5.03
CA THR A 172 21.12 -17.45 3.62
C THR A 172 20.41 -16.49 2.65
N VAL A 173 19.93 -15.33 3.09
CA VAL A 173 19.23 -14.33 2.24
C VAL A 173 20.01 -12.99 2.14
N ALA A 174 21.30 -13.00 2.48
CA ALA A 174 22.08 -11.77 2.68
C ALA A 174 22.44 -10.98 1.41
N THR A 175 22.31 -11.54 0.20
CA THR A 175 22.90 -10.93 -1.01
C THR A 175 22.07 -9.84 -1.67
N GLN A 176 20.74 -9.91 -1.60
CA GLN A 176 19.86 -8.85 -2.16
C GLN A 176 19.60 -7.70 -1.18
N GLU A 177 19.62 -7.97 0.12
CA GLU A 177 19.37 -6.97 1.15
C GLU A 177 20.60 -6.12 1.50
N GLN A 178 21.81 -6.69 1.42
CA GLN A 178 23.04 -5.91 1.58
C GLN A 178 23.23 -4.86 0.48
N ALA A 179 22.75 -5.13 -0.74
CA ALA A 179 22.72 -4.16 -1.83
C ALA A 179 21.79 -2.97 -1.56
N ARG A 180 20.70 -3.15 -0.79
CA ARG A 180 19.76 -2.07 -0.41
C ARG A 180 20.39 -1.02 0.51
N PHE A 181 21.37 -1.40 1.34
CA PHE A 181 21.91 -0.53 2.40
C PHE A 181 23.39 -0.16 2.20
N GLY A 182 24.13 -0.85 1.32
CA GLY A 182 25.50 -0.50 0.95
C GLY A 182 25.58 0.64 -0.06
N ASN A 183 24.91 0.53 -1.18
CA ASN A 183 24.65 1.62 -2.14
C ASN A 183 23.13 1.85 -2.21
N PRO A 184 22.64 3.09 -2.28
CA PRO A 184 21.23 3.37 -2.42
C PRO A 184 20.72 2.87 -3.79
N ILE A 185 20.32 1.61 -3.85
CA ILE A 185 19.65 1.02 -5.00
C ILE A 185 18.16 1.15 -4.75
N LEU A 186 17.44 1.75 -5.70
CA LEU A 186 15.98 1.74 -5.75
C LEU A 186 15.51 0.31 -6.03
N VAL A 187 15.29 -0.47 -4.99
CA VAL A 187 14.53 -1.70 -5.09
C VAL A 187 13.08 -1.33 -4.80
N ALA A 188 12.16 -1.65 -5.71
CA ALA A 188 10.74 -1.46 -5.44
C ALA A 188 10.38 -2.25 -4.15
N PRO A 189 9.86 -1.58 -3.10
CA PRO A 189 9.47 -2.27 -1.88
C PRO A 189 8.37 -3.29 -2.19
N ARG A 190 8.31 -4.36 -1.42
CA ARG A 190 7.16 -5.26 -1.47
C ARG A 190 5.94 -4.47 -1.03
N LEU A 191 4.87 -4.51 -1.83
CA LEU A 191 3.64 -3.81 -1.47
C LEU A 191 2.99 -4.52 -0.28
N GLY A 192 2.60 -3.77 0.73
CA GLY A 192 1.73 -4.26 1.79
C GLY A 192 0.29 -4.45 1.28
N GLN A 193 -0.53 -5.13 2.05
CA GLN A 193 -1.91 -5.44 1.65
C GLN A 193 -2.77 -4.17 1.45
N GLY A 194 -2.60 -3.16 2.30
CA GLY A 194 -3.34 -1.90 2.19
C GLY A 194 -2.89 -1.07 0.99
N THR A 195 -1.59 -1.02 0.74
CA THR A 195 -1.02 -0.36 -0.45
C THR A 195 -1.50 -1.06 -1.71
N PHE A 196 -1.45 -2.40 -1.78
CA PHE A 196 -1.99 -3.17 -2.89
C PHE A 196 -3.47 -2.84 -3.13
N ARG A 197 -4.30 -2.86 -2.07
CA ARG A 197 -5.73 -2.51 -2.16
C ARG A 197 -5.94 -1.10 -2.68
N ALA A 198 -5.22 -0.12 -2.16
CA ALA A 198 -5.34 1.26 -2.58
C ALA A 198 -4.96 1.45 -4.05
N LEU A 199 -3.85 0.84 -4.48
CA LEU A 199 -3.33 0.93 -5.83
C LEU A 199 -4.23 0.24 -6.86
N ILE A 200 -4.73 -0.96 -6.55
CA ILE A 200 -5.67 -1.67 -7.44
C ILE A 200 -6.99 -0.89 -7.55
N THR A 201 -7.51 -0.36 -6.42
CA THR A 201 -8.75 0.44 -6.46
C THR A 201 -8.59 1.68 -7.33
N ASP A 202 -7.46 2.38 -7.21
CA ASP A 202 -7.14 3.55 -8.04
C ASP A 202 -6.98 3.15 -9.51
N ALA A 203 -6.19 2.11 -9.81
CA ALA A 203 -5.90 1.65 -11.17
C ALA A 203 -7.15 1.30 -11.98
N TYR A 204 -8.21 0.83 -11.32
CA TYR A 204 -9.51 0.53 -11.95
C TYR A 204 -10.53 1.68 -11.86
N ASP A 205 -10.11 2.91 -11.56
CA ASP A 205 -10.99 4.09 -11.45
C ASP A 205 -12.17 3.86 -10.50
N TYR A 206 -11.93 3.14 -9.39
CA TYR A 206 -12.95 2.81 -8.38
C TYR A 206 -14.14 2.04 -8.96
N ARG A 207 -13.90 1.13 -9.94
CA ARG A 207 -14.95 0.31 -10.58
C ARG A 207 -14.56 -1.16 -10.60
N CYS A 208 -15.51 -2.03 -10.33
CA CYS A 208 -15.34 -3.46 -10.54
C CYS A 208 -14.92 -3.76 -11.99
N ALA A 209 -13.86 -4.55 -12.16
CA ALA A 209 -13.33 -4.92 -13.47
C ALA A 209 -14.36 -5.65 -14.36
N VAL A 210 -15.35 -6.31 -13.76
CA VAL A 210 -16.39 -7.09 -14.46
C VAL A 210 -17.70 -6.33 -14.55
N SER A 211 -18.31 -5.97 -13.40
CA SER A 211 -19.67 -5.41 -13.35
C SER A 211 -19.72 -3.91 -13.58
N LEU A 212 -18.58 -3.22 -13.48
CA LEU A 212 -18.44 -1.75 -13.47
C LEU A 212 -19.10 -1.07 -12.27
N GLU A 213 -19.50 -1.85 -11.23
CA GLU A 213 -20.01 -1.33 -9.98
C GLU A 213 -19.02 -0.37 -9.34
N ARG A 214 -19.53 0.75 -8.77
CA ARG A 214 -18.73 1.84 -8.19
C ARG A 214 -18.97 2.02 -6.69
N THR A 215 -19.84 1.24 -6.10
CA THR A 215 -20.14 1.32 -4.67
C THR A 215 -18.93 0.85 -3.87
N LEU A 216 -18.09 1.79 -3.46
CA LEU A 216 -16.78 1.54 -2.85
C LEU A 216 -16.79 0.52 -1.68
N PRO A 217 -17.80 0.50 -0.76
CA PRO A 217 -17.85 -0.48 0.33
C PRO A 217 -17.90 -1.95 -0.12
N VAL A 218 -18.37 -2.23 -1.33
CA VAL A 218 -18.47 -3.61 -1.86
C VAL A 218 -17.36 -3.93 -2.85
N LEU A 219 -16.39 -3.03 -3.07
CA LEU A 219 -15.25 -3.26 -3.93
C LEU A 219 -14.06 -3.80 -3.13
N GLN A 220 -13.44 -4.85 -3.66
CA GLN A 220 -12.31 -5.52 -3.05
C GLN A 220 -11.21 -5.76 -4.09
N ALA A 221 -9.95 -5.56 -3.69
CA ALA A 221 -8.80 -5.96 -4.49
C ALA A 221 -8.57 -7.46 -4.30
N ALA A 222 -8.81 -8.22 -5.35
CA ALA A 222 -8.60 -9.67 -5.42
C ALA A 222 -7.21 -9.98 -5.95
N HIS A 223 -6.52 -10.96 -5.36
CA HIS A 223 -5.31 -11.53 -5.95
C HIS A 223 -5.71 -12.57 -7.00
N ILE A 224 -5.12 -12.49 -8.19
CA ILE A 224 -5.36 -13.48 -9.25
C ILE A 224 -4.71 -14.82 -8.88
N ARG A 225 -3.47 -14.77 -8.41
CA ARG A 225 -2.75 -15.91 -7.84
C ARG A 225 -2.56 -15.66 -6.35
N PRO A 226 -3.10 -16.53 -5.47
CA PRO A 226 -2.97 -16.38 -4.03
C PRO A 226 -1.52 -16.35 -3.56
N TYR A 227 -1.27 -15.65 -2.45
CA TYR A 227 0.08 -15.61 -1.84
C TYR A 227 0.57 -17.00 -1.42
N SER A 228 -0.34 -17.86 -0.92
CA SER A 228 -0.06 -19.28 -0.59
C SER A 228 0.49 -20.08 -1.77
N ASP A 229 0.12 -19.71 -2.97
CA ASP A 229 0.53 -20.38 -4.22
C ASP A 229 1.69 -19.64 -4.93
N GLY A 230 2.39 -18.78 -4.20
CA GLY A 230 3.54 -18.02 -4.69
C GLY A 230 3.16 -16.76 -5.48
N GLY A 231 1.94 -16.26 -5.33
CA GLY A 231 1.53 -14.95 -5.87
C GLY A 231 2.24 -13.82 -5.12
N ALA A 232 2.74 -12.82 -5.83
CA ALA A 232 3.33 -11.64 -5.26
C ALA A 232 2.28 -10.52 -5.08
N HIS A 233 2.52 -9.59 -4.13
CA HIS A 233 1.78 -8.33 -4.03
C HIS A 233 2.24 -7.35 -5.13
N GLU A 234 2.03 -7.74 -6.38
CA GLU A 234 2.30 -6.95 -7.56
C GLU A 234 0.98 -6.48 -8.18
N LEU A 235 0.97 -5.29 -8.77
CA LEU A 235 -0.25 -4.73 -9.37
C LEU A 235 -0.79 -5.63 -10.49
N SER A 236 0.11 -6.27 -11.26
CA SER A 236 -0.26 -7.23 -12.31
C SER A 236 -0.88 -8.54 -11.80
N ASN A 237 -0.87 -8.75 -10.49
CA ASN A 237 -1.54 -9.87 -9.81
C ASN A 237 -2.87 -9.47 -9.17
N GLY A 238 -3.45 -8.33 -9.57
CA GLY A 238 -4.65 -7.77 -8.94
C GLY A 238 -5.81 -7.53 -9.89
N LEU A 239 -7.02 -7.73 -9.38
CA LEU A 239 -8.30 -7.32 -9.98
C LEU A 239 -9.12 -6.55 -8.96
N LEU A 240 -9.81 -5.50 -9.37
CA LEU A 240 -10.83 -4.89 -8.51
C LEU A 240 -12.17 -5.54 -8.79
N LEU A 241 -12.71 -6.25 -7.83
CA LEU A 241 -13.97 -6.98 -7.96
C LEU A 241 -15.00 -6.54 -6.93
N ARG A 242 -16.27 -6.68 -7.25
CA ARG A 242 -17.37 -6.66 -6.28
C ARG A 242 -17.21 -7.87 -5.34
N SER A 243 -17.54 -7.72 -4.07
CA SER A 243 -17.26 -8.70 -3.00
C SER A 243 -17.81 -10.10 -3.27
N ASP A 244 -18.97 -10.20 -3.85
CA ASP A 244 -19.56 -11.49 -4.24
C ASP A 244 -18.80 -12.14 -5.41
N LEU A 245 -18.38 -11.32 -6.42
CA LEU A 245 -17.54 -11.80 -7.50
C LEU A 245 -16.15 -12.19 -7.01
N HIS A 246 -15.59 -11.46 -6.03
CA HIS A 246 -14.33 -11.83 -5.40
C HIS A 246 -14.43 -13.20 -4.71
N THR A 247 -15.49 -13.43 -3.92
CA THR A 247 -15.73 -14.72 -3.27
C THR A 247 -15.84 -15.87 -4.29
N LEU A 248 -16.60 -15.67 -5.37
CA LEU A 248 -16.73 -16.68 -6.43
C LEU A 248 -15.42 -16.90 -7.20
N PHE A 249 -14.61 -15.87 -7.35
CA PHE A 249 -13.29 -15.94 -7.99
C PHE A 249 -12.33 -16.77 -7.13
N ASP A 250 -12.20 -16.49 -5.84
CA ASP A 250 -11.34 -17.23 -4.91
C ASP A 250 -11.74 -18.72 -4.80
N GLN A 251 -13.04 -19.02 -4.95
CA GLN A 251 -13.57 -20.39 -4.92
C GLN A 251 -13.61 -21.06 -6.31
N HIS A 252 -13.09 -20.40 -7.33
CA HIS A 252 -13.05 -20.89 -8.71
C HIS A 252 -14.42 -21.25 -9.30
N TYR A 253 -15.49 -20.56 -8.89
CA TYR A 253 -16.78 -20.57 -9.58
C TYR A 253 -16.83 -19.62 -10.77
N ILE A 254 -15.94 -18.62 -10.77
CA ILE A 254 -15.68 -17.78 -11.92
C ILE A 254 -14.18 -17.68 -12.17
N SER A 255 -13.80 -17.45 -13.40
CA SER A 255 -12.41 -17.21 -13.81
C SER A 255 -12.34 -16.25 -14.98
N VAL A 256 -11.14 -15.91 -15.40
CA VAL A 256 -10.89 -15.05 -16.56
C VAL A 256 -10.11 -15.83 -17.62
N GLU A 257 -10.63 -15.91 -18.84
CA GLU A 257 -9.91 -16.47 -19.97
C GLU A 257 -8.67 -15.61 -20.28
N PRO A 258 -7.46 -16.20 -20.26
CA PRO A 258 -6.21 -15.41 -20.25
C PRO A 258 -5.96 -14.57 -21.49
N ASN A 259 -6.38 -15.03 -22.69
CA ASN A 259 -6.08 -14.37 -23.95
C ASN A 259 -7.16 -13.33 -24.33
N LYS A 260 -8.44 -13.73 -24.23
CA LYS A 260 -9.57 -12.85 -24.54
C LYS A 260 -9.86 -11.85 -23.44
N ARG A 261 -9.43 -12.17 -22.21
CA ARG A 261 -9.72 -11.40 -20.97
C ARG A 261 -11.22 -11.25 -20.77
N THR A 262 -11.96 -12.33 -20.94
CA THR A 262 -13.40 -12.43 -20.70
C THR A 262 -13.66 -13.28 -19.45
N LEU A 263 -14.74 -12.93 -18.74
CA LEU A 263 -15.18 -13.69 -17.57
C LEU A 263 -15.77 -15.02 -18.02
N VAL A 264 -15.38 -16.11 -17.35
CA VAL A 264 -16.00 -17.44 -17.52
C VAL A 264 -16.69 -17.80 -16.21
N VAL A 265 -17.94 -18.24 -16.31
CA VAL A 265 -18.77 -18.63 -15.16
C VAL A 265 -18.98 -20.13 -15.23
N SER A 266 -18.68 -20.83 -14.13
CA SER A 266 -18.80 -22.27 -14.00
C SER A 266 -20.26 -22.73 -14.01
N LYS A 267 -20.52 -23.87 -14.69
CA LYS A 267 -21.81 -24.57 -14.62
C LYS A 267 -22.10 -25.09 -13.22
N ARG A 268 -21.08 -25.32 -12.39
CA ARG A 268 -21.18 -25.76 -10.98
C ARG A 268 -22.10 -24.85 -10.15
N ILE A 269 -22.14 -23.55 -10.41
CA ILE A 269 -23.06 -22.64 -9.69
C ILE A 269 -24.52 -23.10 -9.83
N ARG A 270 -24.94 -23.53 -11.02
CA ARG A 270 -26.29 -24.08 -11.23
C ARG A 270 -26.44 -25.47 -10.64
N GLU A 271 -25.43 -26.29 -10.80
CA GLU A 271 -25.47 -27.68 -10.36
C GLU A 271 -25.48 -27.80 -8.82
N GLU A 272 -24.74 -26.94 -8.11
CA GLU A 272 -24.62 -26.98 -6.65
C GLU A 272 -25.66 -26.11 -5.94
N PHE A 273 -26.09 -24.99 -6.54
CA PHE A 273 -26.96 -23.98 -5.86
C PHE A 273 -28.31 -23.77 -6.56
N GLU A 274 -28.60 -24.48 -7.64
CA GLU A 274 -29.84 -24.36 -8.43
C GLU A 274 -30.17 -22.95 -8.95
N ASN A 275 -29.16 -22.06 -8.95
CA ASN A 275 -29.29 -20.64 -9.27
C ASN A 275 -28.06 -20.14 -10.05
N GLY A 276 -27.80 -18.86 -10.02
CA GLY A 276 -26.64 -18.22 -10.66
C GLY A 276 -26.99 -17.30 -11.81
N ARG A 277 -28.28 -16.99 -12.01
CA ARG A 277 -28.77 -16.15 -13.13
C ARG A 277 -27.98 -14.86 -13.29
N ASP A 278 -27.72 -14.15 -12.19
CA ASP A 278 -27.04 -12.86 -12.21
C ASP A 278 -25.56 -12.99 -12.57
N TYR A 279 -24.93 -14.11 -12.25
CA TYR A 279 -23.55 -14.41 -12.61
C TYR A 279 -23.41 -14.89 -14.05
N TYR A 280 -24.34 -15.73 -14.52
CA TYR A 280 -24.36 -16.16 -15.93
C TYR A 280 -24.59 -15.00 -16.90
N ALA A 281 -25.31 -13.95 -16.49
CA ALA A 281 -25.46 -12.73 -17.27
C ALA A 281 -24.12 -11.95 -17.47
N LEU A 282 -23.08 -12.30 -16.70
CA LEU A 282 -21.75 -11.73 -16.82
C LEU A 282 -20.79 -12.63 -17.63
N HIS A 283 -21.21 -13.84 -18.01
CA HIS A 283 -20.39 -14.76 -18.82
C HIS A 283 -19.99 -14.09 -20.15
N ASP A 284 -18.77 -14.35 -20.61
CA ASP A 284 -18.13 -13.73 -21.80
C ASP A 284 -17.97 -12.20 -21.73
N ARG A 285 -18.31 -11.57 -20.62
CA ARG A 285 -18.06 -10.14 -20.46
C ARG A 285 -16.58 -9.86 -20.40
N ARG A 286 -16.12 -8.94 -21.23
CA ARG A 286 -14.72 -8.51 -21.24
C ARG A 286 -14.41 -7.67 -20.00
N LEU A 287 -13.25 -7.92 -19.38
CA LEU A 287 -12.78 -7.13 -18.25
C LEU A 287 -12.46 -5.70 -18.70
N SER A 288 -12.81 -4.72 -17.85
CA SER A 288 -12.32 -3.36 -18.00
C SER A 288 -10.80 -3.33 -17.83
N GLN A 289 -10.14 -2.47 -18.60
CA GLN A 289 -8.69 -2.29 -18.48
C GLN A 289 -8.38 -1.27 -17.38
N PRO A 290 -7.39 -1.52 -16.51
CA PRO A 290 -6.90 -0.51 -15.60
C PRO A 290 -6.20 0.63 -16.37
N HIS A 291 -6.25 1.86 -15.84
CA HIS A 291 -5.54 3.00 -16.44
C HIS A 291 -4.03 2.95 -16.19
N ASP A 292 -3.58 2.28 -15.13
CA ASP A 292 -2.15 2.06 -14.85
C ASP A 292 -1.68 0.80 -15.57
N VAL A 293 -0.72 0.95 -16.48
CA VAL A 293 -0.16 -0.17 -17.29
C VAL A 293 0.44 -1.27 -16.40
N LEU A 294 1.00 -0.90 -15.23
CA LEU A 294 1.57 -1.85 -14.29
C LEU A 294 0.50 -2.72 -13.61
N ALA A 295 -0.76 -2.28 -13.61
CA ALA A 295 -1.88 -3.02 -13.05
C ALA A 295 -2.60 -3.90 -14.10
N VAL A 296 -2.13 -3.94 -15.33
CA VAL A 296 -2.69 -4.84 -16.34
C VAL A 296 -2.46 -6.30 -15.91
N PRO A 297 -3.52 -7.10 -15.75
CA PRO A 297 -3.40 -8.46 -15.22
C PRO A 297 -2.42 -9.31 -16.02
N SER A 298 -1.50 -9.97 -15.30
CA SER A 298 -0.51 -10.87 -15.90
C SER A 298 -1.20 -12.06 -16.55
N THR A 299 -0.90 -12.33 -17.82
CA THR A 299 -1.43 -13.50 -18.53
C THR A 299 -1.03 -14.81 -17.85
N ASN A 300 0.15 -14.87 -17.22
CA ASN A 300 0.60 -16.05 -16.47
C ASN A 300 -0.23 -16.28 -15.21
N ASN A 301 -0.53 -15.23 -14.44
CA ASN A 301 -1.38 -15.33 -13.25
C ASN A 301 -2.82 -15.70 -13.64
N LEU A 302 -3.37 -15.09 -14.71
CA LEU A 302 -4.69 -15.45 -15.22
C LEU A 302 -4.74 -16.91 -15.67
N ARG A 303 -3.69 -17.41 -16.36
CA ARG A 303 -3.59 -18.82 -16.78
C ARG A 303 -3.56 -19.76 -15.60
N PHE A 304 -2.78 -19.46 -14.57
CA PHE A 304 -2.73 -20.25 -13.34
C PHE A 304 -4.12 -20.41 -12.72
N HIS A 305 -4.86 -19.30 -12.55
CA HIS A 305 -6.21 -19.31 -12.00
C HIS A 305 -7.21 -20.06 -12.90
N PHE A 306 -7.08 -19.89 -14.22
CA PHE A 306 -7.96 -20.51 -15.20
C PHE A 306 -7.76 -22.02 -15.31
N GLU A 307 -6.53 -22.52 -15.15
CA GLU A 307 -6.21 -23.95 -15.10
C GLU A 307 -6.85 -24.59 -13.89
N ARG A 308 -6.73 -23.96 -12.70
CA ARG A 308 -7.40 -24.41 -11.46
C ARG A 308 -8.92 -24.45 -11.59
N PHE A 309 -9.50 -23.42 -12.20
CA PHE A 309 -10.93 -23.39 -12.51
C PHE A 309 -11.35 -24.60 -13.35
N HIS A 310 -10.61 -24.95 -14.41
CA HIS A 310 -10.92 -26.11 -15.25
C HIS A 310 -10.68 -27.46 -14.57
N GLU A 311 -9.72 -27.58 -13.69
CA GLU A 311 -9.53 -28.79 -12.88
C GLU A 311 -10.79 -29.08 -12.06
N LEU A 312 -11.34 -28.08 -11.39
CA LEU A 312 -12.54 -28.20 -10.58
C LEU A 312 -13.84 -28.36 -11.40
N GLU A 313 -13.87 -27.92 -12.65
CA GLU A 313 -14.97 -28.17 -13.57
C GLU A 313 -15.07 -29.63 -14.02
N ARG A 314 -13.97 -30.39 -13.94
CA ARG A 314 -13.89 -31.79 -14.35
C ARG A 314 -14.03 -32.77 -13.21
N ALA A 315 -13.87 -32.31 -11.98
CA ALA A 315 -13.98 -33.11 -10.76
C ALA A 315 -15.44 -33.35 -10.36
#